data_7414a02e2c6ea307eea8adbe9f19fb36
#
_entry.id   7414a02e2c6ea307eea8adbe9f19fb36
#
_cell.length_a   1.000
_cell.length_b   1.000
_cell.length_c   1.000
_cell.angle_alpha   90.00
_cell.angle_beta   90.00
_cell.angle_gamma   90.00
#
_symmetry.space_group_name_H-M   'P 1'
#
loop_
_entity.id
_entity.type
_entity.pdbx_description
1 polymer ?
#
loop_
_entity_poly.entity_id
_entity_poly.type
_entity_poly.pdbx_seq_one_letter_code
_entity_poly.pdbx_strand_id
1 'polypeptide(L)'
;FIREGGGEGLKGGLPQFQGDIFSKVPFTWESIKFIGPYALILAAIGLIESLMTLNLIDELTETHGNGNKECIAQGSANILNGFFGGMGGCAMIGQSIININSGGRGRLSGITAALCLLIFIVFASSLIEMIPVAALVGVMFMVVIGTFEWATFSTLGKVPMAEVFVILVVTLITVFMHNLALAVFAGVIVSALVFAWQSAQHVRLNPHDTEDGTRIYN
;
A
#
# COMPACT_ATOMS: atom_id res chain seq x y z
N PHE A 1 22.72 -16.70 1.92
CA PHE A 1 21.29 -17.01 1.73
C PHE A 1 20.89 -16.97 0.26
N ILE A 2 21.17 -15.86 -0.47
CA ILE A 2 20.83 -15.74 -1.90
C ILE A 2 21.58 -16.78 -2.73
N ARG A 3 22.86 -17.04 -2.42
CA ARG A 3 23.69 -18.06 -3.07
C ARG A 3 23.29 -19.49 -2.67
N GLU A 4 22.93 -19.72 -1.42
CA GLU A 4 22.42 -21.01 -0.94
C GLU A 4 21.03 -21.34 -1.51
N GLY A 5 20.19 -20.32 -1.79
CA GLY A 5 18.92 -20.45 -2.48
C GLY A 5 19.00 -20.58 -4.00
N GLY A 6 20.22 -20.69 -4.58
CA GLY A 6 20.41 -20.81 -6.03
C GLY A 6 20.43 -19.47 -6.79
N GLY A 7 20.45 -18.34 -6.08
CA GLY A 7 20.60 -17.01 -6.69
C GLY A 7 22.06 -16.64 -6.97
N GLU A 8 22.29 -15.81 -7.98
CA GLU A 8 23.64 -15.34 -8.37
C GLU A 8 24.22 -14.27 -7.41
N GLY A 9 23.56 -13.95 -6.31
CA GLY A 9 23.92 -12.89 -5.38
C GLY A 9 23.42 -11.51 -5.83
N LEU A 10 23.65 -10.49 -4.99
CA LEU A 10 23.37 -9.11 -5.33
C LEU A 10 24.52 -8.59 -6.23
N LYS A 11 24.31 -8.62 -7.53
CA LYS A 11 25.23 -7.97 -8.46
C LYS A 11 25.07 -6.46 -8.29
N GLY A 12 26.01 -5.83 -7.57
CA GLY A 12 26.09 -4.37 -7.49
C GLY A 12 26.29 -3.79 -8.89
N GLY A 13 25.58 -2.74 -9.21
CA GLY A 13 25.71 -2.07 -10.49
C GLY A 13 24.64 -0.98 -10.67
N LEU A 14 24.86 -0.10 -11.61
CA LEU A 14 23.84 0.87 -11.98
C LEU A 14 22.66 0.18 -12.64
N PRO A 15 21.42 0.62 -12.37
CA PRO A 15 20.24 0.10 -13.03
C PRO A 15 20.37 0.29 -14.54
N GLN A 16 20.22 -0.81 -15.29
CA GLN A 16 20.36 -0.80 -16.74
C GLN A 16 18.99 -0.56 -17.39
N PHE A 17 18.96 0.34 -18.36
CA PHE A 17 17.77 0.59 -19.14
C PHE A 17 17.45 -0.62 -20.03
N GLN A 18 16.29 -1.21 -19.82
CA GLN A 18 15.84 -2.38 -20.57
C GLN A 18 14.94 -1.97 -21.73
N GLY A 19 15.50 -1.28 -22.73
CA GLY A 19 14.78 -0.91 -23.95
C GLY A 19 14.27 -2.10 -24.78
N ASP A 20 14.89 -3.27 -24.59
CA ASP A 20 14.57 -4.50 -25.32
C ASP A 20 13.33 -5.24 -24.76
N ILE A 21 12.65 -4.68 -23.77
CA ILE A 21 11.45 -5.28 -23.18
C ILE A 21 10.39 -5.59 -24.27
N PHE A 22 10.22 -4.68 -25.24
CA PHE A 22 9.23 -4.84 -26.31
C PHE A 22 9.63 -5.89 -27.35
N SER A 23 10.91 -6.20 -27.47
CA SER A 23 11.37 -7.30 -28.35
C SER A 23 11.33 -8.67 -27.66
N LYS A 24 11.49 -8.69 -26.33
CA LYS A 24 11.45 -9.93 -25.52
C LYS A 24 10.01 -10.39 -25.23
N VAL A 25 9.10 -9.45 -25.05
CA VAL A 25 7.68 -9.73 -24.79
C VAL A 25 6.88 -9.13 -25.94
N PRO A 26 6.42 -9.95 -26.93
CA PRO A 26 5.62 -9.44 -28.01
C PRO A 26 4.31 -8.84 -27.46
N PHE A 27 3.96 -7.66 -27.98
CA PHE A 27 2.74 -6.93 -27.59
C PHE A 27 1.52 -7.62 -28.24
N THR A 28 1.27 -8.87 -27.78
CA THR A 28 0.18 -9.69 -28.28
C THR A 28 -1.00 -9.61 -27.32
N TRP A 29 -2.21 -9.73 -27.84
CA TRP A 29 -3.44 -9.73 -27.05
C TRP A 29 -3.41 -10.77 -25.90
N GLU A 30 -2.79 -11.90 -26.14
CA GLU A 30 -2.59 -12.94 -25.13
C GLU A 30 -1.69 -12.48 -23.96
N SER A 31 -0.60 -11.77 -24.27
CA SER A 31 0.29 -11.21 -23.24
C SER A 31 -0.45 -10.18 -22.38
N ILE A 32 -1.25 -9.32 -23.00
CA ILE A 32 -2.06 -8.32 -22.28
C ILE A 32 -3.11 -9.00 -21.41
N LYS A 33 -3.77 -10.03 -21.92
CA LYS A 33 -4.79 -10.79 -21.18
C LYS A 33 -4.21 -11.49 -19.96
N PHE A 34 -2.95 -11.94 -20.05
CA PHE A 34 -2.26 -12.59 -18.94
C PHE A 34 -1.73 -11.57 -17.91
N ILE A 35 -1.06 -10.51 -18.36
CA ILE A 35 -0.42 -9.52 -17.48
C ILE A 35 -1.43 -8.51 -16.92
N GLY A 36 -2.46 -8.16 -17.70
CA GLY A 36 -3.42 -7.11 -17.38
C GLY A 36 -4.08 -7.22 -16.01
N PRO A 37 -4.66 -8.37 -15.64
CA PRO A 37 -5.27 -8.54 -14.33
C PRO A 37 -4.28 -8.31 -13.17
N TYR A 38 -3.05 -8.82 -13.28
CA TYR A 38 -2.02 -8.62 -12.26
C TYR A 38 -1.58 -7.16 -12.16
N ALA A 39 -1.39 -6.50 -13.31
CA ALA A 39 -1.04 -5.08 -13.35
C ALA A 39 -2.14 -4.21 -12.74
N LEU A 40 -3.41 -4.51 -13.01
CA LEU A 40 -4.54 -3.79 -12.46
C LEU A 40 -4.65 -3.96 -10.93
N ILE A 41 -4.46 -5.18 -10.43
CA ILE A 41 -4.47 -5.47 -8.99
C ILE A 41 -3.32 -4.73 -8.30
N LEU A 42 -2.10 -4.80 -8.84
CA LEU A 42 -0.94 -4.10 -8.29
C LEU A 42 -1.13 -2.59 -8.31
N ALA A 43 -1.68 -2.05 -9.39
CA ALA A 43 -1.98 -0.62 -9.50
C ALA A 43 -3.02 -0.19 -8.46
N ALA A 44 -4.09 -0.96 -8.28
CA ALA A 44 -5.13 -0.66 -7.30
C ALA A 44 -4.56 -0.68 -5.87
N ILE A 45 -3.79 -1.70 -5.50
CA ILE A 45 -3.16 -1.81 -4.18
C ILE A 45 -2.20 -0.64 -3.96
N GLY A 46 -1.32 -0.37 -4.92
CA GLY A 46 -0.32 0.70 -4.81
C GLY A 46 -0.95 2.09 -4.69
N LEU A 47 -2.04 2.36 -5.43
CA LEU A 47 -2.76 3.63 -5.32
C LEU A 47 -3.50 3.77 -3.99
N ILE A 48 -4.17 2.72 -3.53
CA ILE A 48 -4.87 2.73 -2.24
C ILE A 48 -3.86 2.99 -1.11
N GLU A 49 -2.74 2.27 -1.08
CA GLU A 49 -1.71 2.42 -0.05
C GLU A 49 -1.09 3.82 -0.09
N SER A 50 -0.76 4.34 -1.28
CA SER A 50 -0.21 5.69 -1.43
C SER A 50 -1.18 6.78 -0.98
N LEU A 51 -2.48 6.66 -1.31
CA LEU A 51 -3.49 7.62 -0.87
C LEU A 51 -3.76 7.55 0.63
N MET A 52 -3.75 6.35 1.22
CA MET A 52 -3.85 6.19 2.68
C MET A 52 -2.65 6.82 3.38
N THR A 53 -1.44 6.60 2.85
CA THR A 53 -0.23 7.22 3.36
C THR A 53 -0.31 8.75 3.27
N LEU A 54 -0.77 9.29 2.13
CA LEU A 54 -0.96 10.73 1.94
C LEU A 54 -1.88 11.30 3.00
N ASN A 55 -3.07 10.71 3.20
CA ASN A 55 -4.04 11.18 4.17
C ASN A 55 -3.49 11.16 5.60
N LEU A 56 -2.81 10.08 5.98
CA LEU A 56 -2.20 9.95 7.30
C LEU A 56 -1.10 11.01 7.52
N ILE A 57 -0.28 11.25 6.51
CA ILE A 57 0.78 12.25 6.58
C ILE A 57 0.21 13.67 6.66
N ASP A 58 -0.83 13.95 5.91
CA ASP A 58 -1.56 15.22 5.95
C ASP A 58 -2.11 15.50 7.36
N GLU A 59 -2.68 14.48 7.99
CA GLU A 59 -3.18 14.58 9.36
C GLU A 59 -2.06 14.83 10.38
N LEU A 60 -0.94 14.10 10.27
CA LEU A 60 0.20 14.22 11.17
C LEU A 60 0.98 15.55 11.00
N THR A 61 0.97 16.12 9.82
CA THR A 61 1.74 17.33 9.49
C THR A 61 0.87 18.59 9.37
N GLU A 62 -0.45 18.43 9.54
CA GLU A 62 -1.44 19.52 9.37
C GLU A 62 -1.33 20.19 7.99
N THR A 63 -1.06 19.37 6.96
CA THR A 63 -0.96 19.81 5.56
C THR A 63 -2.08 19.23 4.72
N HIS A 64 -2.22 19.70 3.49
CA HIS A 64 -3.17 19.16 2.53
C HIS A 64 -2.47 18.77 1.24
N GLY A 65 -2.32 17.47 1.02
CA GLY A 65 -1.82 16.91 -0.22
C GLY A 65 -2.91 16.86 -1.30
N ASN A 66 -2.47 16.63 -2.52
CA ASN A 66 -3.38 16.48 -3.66
C ASN A 66 -3.33 15.04 -4.17
N GLY A 67 -4.39 14.27 -3.88
CA GLY A 67 -4.48 12.86 -4.27
C GLY A 67 -4.35 12.61 -5.77
N ASN A 68 -4.86 13.52 -6.62
CA ASN A 68 -4.71 13.38 -8.08
C ASN A 68 -3.24 13.51 -8.52
N LYS A 69 -2.50 14.44 -7.91
CA LYS A 69 -1.07 14.59 -8.20
C LYS A 69 -0.29 13.37 -7.70
N GLU A 70 -0.67 12.83 -6.55
CA GLU A 70 -0.05 11.60 -6.01
C GLU A 70 -0.26 10.42 -6.95
N CYS A 71 -1.47 10.18 -7.44
CA CYS A 71 -1.77 9.12 -8.38
C CYS A 71 -0.95 9.24 -9.68
N ILE A 72 -0.84 10.46 -10.23
CA ILE A 72 -0.05 10.72 -11.44
C ILE A 72 1.45 10.51 -11.17
N ALA A 73 1.94 11.00 -10.05
CA ALA A 73 3.34 10.85 -9.65
C ALA A 73 3.71 9.38 -9.45
N GLN A 74 2.88 8.63 -8.74
CA GLN A 74 3.06 7.21 -8.49
C GLN A 74 3.02 6.39 -9.79
N GLY A 75 2.06 6.67 -10.67
CA GLY A 75 1.97 6.02 -11.99
C GLY A 75 3.21 6.30 -12.84
N SER A 76 3.65 7.56 -12.91
CA SER A 76 4.83 7.96 -13.67
C SER A 76 6.11 7.32 -13.13
N ALA A 77 6.26 7.28 -11.80
CA ALA A 77 7.41 6.65 -11.15
C ALA A 77 7.46 5.14 -11.45
N ASN A 78 6.31 4.46 -11.39
CA ASN A 78 6.23 3.03 -11.70
C ASN A 78 6.49 2.70 -13.17
N ILE A 79 6.07 3.56 -14.11
CA ILE A 79 6.40 3.41 -15.53
C ILE A 79 7.92 3.53 -15.71
N LEU A 80 8.55 4.57 -15.16
CA LEU A 80 9.99 4.73 -15.23
C LEU A 80 10.73 3.54 -14.60
N ASN A 81 10.31 3.11 -13.41
CA ASN A 81 10.90 1.97 -12.74
C ASN A 81 10.80 0.68 -13.57
N GLY A 82 9.68 0.46 -14.26
CA GLY A 82 9.49 -0.67 -15.18
C GLY A 82 10.49 -0.70 -16.32
N PHE A 83 10.87 0.45 -16.91
CA PHE A 83 11.90 0.52 -17.95
C PHE A 83 13.29 0.14 -17.45
N PHE A 84 13.56 0.26 -16.16
CA PHE A 84 14.79 -0.20 -15.53
C PHE A 84 14.69 -1.62 -14.94
N GLY A 85 13.60 -2.34 -15.26
CA GLY A 85 13.39 -3.72 -14.78
C GLY A 85 13.05 -3.82 -13.30
N GLY A 86 12.66 -2.71 -12.67
CA GLY A 86 12.23 -2.68 -11.28
C GLY A 86 10.79 -3.14 -11.09
N MET A 87 10.48 -3.60 -9.90
CA MET A 87 9.10 -3.92 -9.51
C MET A 87 8.32 -2.64 -9.18
N GLY A 88 7.01 -2.68 -9.39
CA GLY A 88 6.13 -1.60 -8.96
C GLY A 88 6.26 -1.35 -7.45
N GLY A 89 6.24 -0.08 -7.07
CA GLY A 89 6.31 0.36 -5.68
C GLY A 89 5.18 1.31 -5.32
N CYS A 90 5.00 1.54 -4.03
CA CYS A 90 4.04 2.47 -3.47
C CYS A 90 4.62 3.21 -2.26
N ALA A 91 3.97 4.27 -1.83
CA ALA A 91 4.36 4.97 -0.61
C ALA A 91 3.98 4.15 0.62
N MET A 92 4.97 3.79 1.43
CA MET A 92 4.75 3.00 2.65
C MET A 92 4.55 3.89 3.88
N ILE A 93 3.51 3.61 4.65
CA ILE A 93 3.17 4.34 5.88
C ILE A 93 4.33 4.33 6.87
N GLY A 94 4.91 3.16 7.16
CA GLY A 94 5.96 3.01 8.16
C GLY A 94 7.19 3.87 7.87
N GLN A 95 7.70 3.85 6.64
CA GLN A 95 8.86 4.63 6.22
C GLN A 95 8.57 6.14 6.24
N SER A 96 7.34 6.52 5.85
CA SER A 96 6.91 7.92 5.87
C SER A 96 6.83 8.47 7.29
N ILE A 97 6.29 7.71 8.24
CA ILE A 97 6.22 8.08 9.66
C ILE A 97 7.65 8.22 10.25
N ILE A 98 8.53 7.27 9.96
CA ILE A 98 9.93 7.33 10.43
C ILE A 98 10.61 8.60 9.90
N ASN A 99 10.39 8.94 8.64
CA ASN A 99 10.95 10.15 8.03
C ASN A 99 10.44 11.42 8.73
N ILE A 100 9.14 11.51 9.02
CA ILE A 100 8.54 12.66 9.70
C ILE A 100 9.04 12.76 11.14
N ASN A 101 9.08 11.66 11.87
CA ASN A 101 9.56 11.61 13.25
C ASN A 101 11.04 11.99 13.34
N SER A 102 11.81 11.74 12.27
CA SER A 102 13.21 12.16 12.17
C SER A 102 13.38 13.62 11.73
N GLY A 103 12.28 14.37 11.56
CA GLY A 103 12.28 15.79 11.18
C GLY A 103 12.24 16.06 9.67
N GLY A 104 12.09 15.03 8.83
CA GLY A 104 11.95 15.19 7.39
C GLY A 104 10.61 15.85 7.03
N ARG A 105 10.64 16.99 6.36
CA ARG A 105 9.42 17.78 6.02
C ARG A 105 9.28 18.09 4.53
N GLY A 106 10.28 17.81 3.73
CA GLY A 106 10.30 18.23 2.34
C GLY A 106 10.68 17.14 1.37
N ARG A 107 10.55 17.45 0.09
CA ARG A 107 10.93 16.55 -1.02
C ARG A 107 12.40 16.15 -0.99
N LEU A 108 13.27 17.02 -0.44
CA LEU A 108 14.70 16.74 -0.30
C LEU A 108 14.97 15.50 0.54
N SER A 109 14.16 15.24 1.57
CA SER A 109 14.31 14.05 2.40
C SER A 109 14.14 12.76 1.59
N GLY A 110 13.10 12.67 0.76
CA GLY A 110 12.89 11.52 -0.13
C GLY A 110 13.98 11.39 -1.20
N ILE A 111 14.41 12.49 -1.80
CA ILE A 111 15.50 12.49 -2.80
C ILE A 111 16.80 12.02 -2.16
N THR A 112 17.13 12.51 -0.97
CA THR A 112 18.35 12.10 -0.24
C THR A 112 18.27 10.61 0.11
N ALA A 113 17.14 10.12 0.57
CA ALA A 113 16.96 8.70 0.85
C ALA A 113 17.14 7.84 -0.41
N ALA A 114 16.59 8.25 -1.55
CA ALA A 114 16.74 7.55 -2.82
C ALA A 114 18.20 7.53 -3.29
N LEU A 115 18.91 8.66 -3.20
CA LEU A 115 20.34 8.75 -3.54
C LEU A 115 21.20 7.88 -2.61
N CYS A 116 20.97 7.92 -1.31
CA CYS A 116 21.66 7.07 -0.36
C CYS A 116 21.45 5.59 -0.66
N LEU A 117 20.20 5.18 -0.93
CA LEU A 117 19.91 3.80 -1.32
C LEU A 117 20.63 3.40 -2.60
N LEU A 118 20.65 4.27 -3.61
CA LEU A 118 21.36 4.00 -4.86
C LEU A 118 22.87 3.82 -4.60
N ILE A 119 23.48 4.70 -3.79
CA ILE A 119 24.90 4.61 -3.39
C ILE A 119 25.14 3.28 -2.65
N PHE A 120 24.29 2.91 -1.71
CA PHE A 120 24.41 1.64 -0.99
C PHE A 120 24.31 0.44 -1.94
N ILE A 121 23.39 0.44 -2.88
CA ILE A 121 23.25 -0.66 -3.84
C ILE A 121 24.48 -0.78 -4.74
N VAL A 122 25.01 0.36 -5.21
CA VAL A 122 26.16 0.36 -6.14
C VAL A 122 27.48 -0.01 -5.43
N PHE A 123 27.73 0.57 -4.26
CA PHE A 123 29.04 0.44 -3.59
C PHE A 123 29.06 -0.56 -2.44
N ALA A 124 27.95 -0.77 -1.77
CA ALA A 124 27.85 -1.60 -0.57
C ALA A 124 27.13 -2.93 -0.79
N SER A 125 26.88 -3.34 -2.03
CA SER A 125 26.18 -4.60 -2.33
C SER A 125 26.87 -5.82 -1.68
N SER A 126 28.19 -5.88 -1.69
CA SER A 126 28.96 -6.96 -1.04
C SER A 126 28.84 -6.94 0.49
N LEU A 127 28.74 -5.76 1.10
CA LEU A 127 28.50 -5.62 2.54
C LEU A 127 27.09 -6.06 2.92
N ILE A 128 26.10 -5.76 2.08
CA ILE A 128 24.70 -6.17 2.28
C ILE A 128 24.59 -7.71 2.21
N GLU A 129 25.33 -8.36 1.31
CA GLU A 129 25.36 -9.84 1.24
C GLU A 129 25.93 -10.50 2.49
N MET A 130 26.78 -9.82 3.24
CA MET A 130 27.36 -10.34 4.49
C MET A 130 26.37 -10.30 5.66
N ILE A 131 25.26 -9.57 5.54
CA ILE A 131 24.27 -9.47 6.60
C ILE A 131 23.57 -10.84 6.78
N PRO A 132 23.65 -11.45 7.97
CA PRO A 132 23.00 -12.72 8.22
C PRO A 132 21.47 -12.55 8.21
N VAL A 133 20.75 -13.54 7.69
CA VAL A 133 19.28 -13.54 7.63
C VAL A 133 18.66 -13.32 9.02
N ALA A 134 19.29 -13.86 10.05
CA ALA A 134 18.83 -13.66 11.44
C ALA A 134 18.76 -12.17 11.84
N ALA A 135 19.72 -11.36 11.39
CA ALA A 135 19.72 -9.92 11.63
C ALA A 135 18.56 -9.23 10.89
N LEU A 136 18.30 -9.61 9.63
CA LEU A 136 17.18 -9.09 8.85
C LEU A 136 15.83 -9.46 9.50
N VAL A 137 15.69 -10.70 9.95
CA VAL A 137 14.50 -11.15 10.69
C VAL A 137 14.33 -10.35 11.98
N GLY A 138 15.41 -10.10 12.72
CA GLY A 138 15.37 -9.26 13.93
C GLY A 138 14.89 -7.84 13.65
N VAL A 139 15.39 -7.20 12.57
CA VAL A 139 14.92 -5.88 12.13
C VAL A 139 13.43 -5.93 11.74
N MET A 140 13.01 -6.97 11.02
CA MET A 140 11.60 -7.14 10.66
C MET A 140 10.70 -7.26 11.90
N PHE A 141 11.13 -7.98 12.93
CA PHE A 141 10.39 -8.04 14.21
C PHE A 141 10.29 -6.67 14.89
N MET A 142 11.37 -5.88 14.89
CA MET A 142 11.33 -4.52 15.42
C MET A 142 10.34 -3.64 14.66
N VAL A 143 10.32 -3.74 13.33
CA VAL A 143 9.37 -3.00 12.49
C VAL A 143 7.94 -3.44 12.79
N VAL A 144 7.66 -4.74 12.90
CA VAL A 144 6.34 -5.26 13.24
C VAL A 144 5.86 -4.74 14.59
N ILE A 145 6.72 -4.77 15.62
CA ILE A 145 6.38 -4.24 16.96
C ILE A 145 6.15 -2.73 16.92
N GLY A 146 6.97 -1.99 16.17
CA GLY A 146 6.89 -0.53 16.04
C GLY A 146 5.71 -0.04 15.21
N THR A 147 5.24 -0.83 14.24
CA THR A 147 4.07 -0.51 13.40
C THR A 147 2.77 -1.07 13.96
N PHE A 148 2.87 -1.93 14.97
CA PHE A 148 1.69 -2.52 15.59
C PHE A 148 0.90 -1.47 16.38
N GLU A 149 -0.33 -1.23 15.97
CA GLU A 149 -1.23 -0.25 16.58
C GLU A 149 -1.88 -0.83 17.85
N TRP A 150 -1.22 -0.66 18.97
CA TRP A 150 -1.71 -1.14 20.28
C TRP A 150 -3.04 -0.52 20.70
N ALA A 151 -3.33 0.69 20.20
CA ALA A 151 -4.58 1.38 20.47
C ALA A 151 -5.78 0.64 19.87
N THR A 152 -5.59 -0.17 18.83
CA THR A 152 -6.64 -0.98 18.20
C THR A 152 -7.32 -1.90 19.21
N PHE A 153 -6.59 -2.50 20.13
CA PHE A 153 -7.19 -3.34 21.20
C PHE A 153 -8.07 -2.54 22.16
N SER A 154 -7.66 -1.33 22.49
CA SER A 154 -8.45 -0.42 23.34
C SER A 154 -9.70 0.10 22.62
N THR A 155 -9.63 0.19 21.31
CA THR A 155 -10.71 0.73 20.46
C THR A 155 -11.69 -0.36 20.04
N LEU A 156 -11.30 -1.65 20.11
CA LEU A 156 -12.13 -2.80 19.68
C LEU A 156 -13.52 -2.83 20.33
N GLY A 157 -13.63 -2.31 21.55
CA GLY A 157 -14.92 -2.18 22.25
C GLY A 157 -15.78 -0.97 21.85
N LYS A 158 -15.22 -0.04 21.06
CA LYS A 158 -15.92 1.19 20.62
C LYS A 158 -16.28 1.17 19.13
N VAL A 159 -15.71 0.25 18.38
CA VAL A 159 -15.92 0.09 16.94
C VAL A 159 -17.17 -0.76 16.69
N PRO A 160 -18.00 -0.43 15.71
CA PRO A 160 -19.16 -1.25 15.33
C PRO A 160 -18.71 -2.70 15.03
N MET A 161 -19.49 -3.68 15.52
CA MET A 161 -19.22 -5.12 15.31
C MET A 161 -19.03 -5.49 13.83
N ALA A 162 -19.65 -4.74 12.94
CA ALA A 162 -19.55 -4.93 11.50
C ALA A 162 -18.12 -4.65 10.97
N GLU A 163 -17.46 -3.62 11.47
CA GLU A 163 -16.06 -3.31 11.08
C GLU A 163 -15.08 -4.34 11.66
N VAL A 164 -15.31 -4.79 12.89
CA VAL A 164 -14.54 -5.88 13.50
C VAL A 164 -14.63 -7.15 12.65
N PHE A 165 -15.81 -7.45 12.14
CA PHE A 165 -16.03 -8.59 11.24
C PHE A 165 -15.21 -8.46 9.94
N VAL A 166 -15.19 -7.27 9.32
CA VAL A 166 -14.38 -7.01 8.12
C VAL A 166 -12.89 -7.24 8.41
N ILE A 167 -12.38 -6.68 9.51
CA ILE A 167 -10.97 -6.82 9.91
C ILE A 167 -10.63 -8.31 10.10
N LEU A 168 -11.48 -9.06 10.76
CA LEU A 168 -11.27 -10.49 11.02
C LEU A 168 -11.26 -11.30 9.71
N VAL A 169 -12.21 -11.06 8.81
CA VAL A 169 -12.27 -11.73 7.51
C VAL A 169 -11.03 -11.44 6.66
N VAL A 170 -10.64 -10.16 6.55
CA VAL A 170 -9.44 -9.77 5.78
C VAL A 170 -8.19 -10.40 6.37
N THR A 171 -8.04 -10.38 7.70
CA THR A 171 -6.90 -10.99 8.38
C THR A 171 -6.83 -12.50 8.12
N LEU A 172 -7.95 -13.20 8.25
CA LEU A 172 -8.02 -14.65 7.97
C LEU A 172 -7.64 -14.95 6.52
N ILE A 173 -8.18 -14.21 5.56
CA ILE A 173 -7.86 -14.40 4.14
C ILE A 173 -6.36 -14.16 3.90
N THR A 174 -5.79 -13.10 4.48
CA THR A 174 -4.36 -12.79 4.35
C THR A 174 -3.48 -13.91 4.88
N VAL A 175 -3.81 -14.44 6.06
CA VAL A 175 -3.03 -15.50 6.72
C VAL A 175 -3.14 -16.84 5.98
N PHE A 176 -4.34 -17.23 5.57
CA PHE A 176 -4.55 -18.55 4.94
C PHE A 176 -4.18 -18.59 3.46
N MET A 177 -4.49 -17.52 2.73
CA MET A 177 -4.24 -17.49 1.28
C MET A 177 -2.84 -16.99 0.92
N HIS A 178 -2.11 -16.39 1.86
CA HIS A 178 -0.80 -15.76 1.64
C HIS A 178 -0.79 -14.80 0.43
N ASN A 179 -1.95 -14.25 0.09
CA ASN A 179 -2.16 -13.39 -1.08
C ASN A 179 -2.86 -12.10 -0.66
N LEU A 180 -2.05 -11.06 -0.49
CA LEU A 180 -2.52 -9.74 -0.08
C LEU A 180 -3.54 -9.13 -1.07
N ALA A 181 -3.36 -9.40 -2.37
CA ALA A 181 -4.26 -8.90 -3.40
C ALA A 181 -5.69 -9.44 -3.24
N LEU A 182 -5.83 -10.74 -3.00
CA LEU A 182 -7.13 -11.36 -2.73
C LEU A 182 -7.74 -10.87 -1.42
N ALA A 183 -6.92 -10.67 -0.40
CA ALA A 183 -7.38 -10.14 0.89
C ALA A 183 -7.95 -8.73 0.75
N VAL A 184 -7.25 -7.83 0.04
CA VAL A 184 -7.72 -6.46 -0.23
C VAL A 184 -9.00 -6.48 -1.05
N PHE A 185 -9.07 -7.28 -2.11
CA PHE A 185 -10.26 -7.38 -2.95
C PHE A 185 -11.48 -7.89 -2.16
N ALA A 186 -11.29 -8.95 -1.37
CA ALA A 186 -12.34 -9.47 -0.49
C ALA A 186 -12.75 -8.44 0.57
N GLY A 187 -11.78 -7.72 1.15
CA GLY A 187 -12.01 -6.65 2.11
C GLY A 187 -12.89 -5.53 1.55
N VAL A 188 -12.59 -5.08 0.33
CA VAL A 188 -13.39 -4.05 -0.35
C VAL A 188 -14.82 -4.51 -0.58
N ILE A 189 -15.01 -5.75 -1.05
CA ILE A 189 -16.35 -6.31 -1.27
C ILE A 189 -17.13 -6.40 0.04
N VAL A 190 -16.53 -6.98 1.08
CA VAL A 190 -17.18 -7.15 2.38
C VAL A 190 -17.49 -5.79 3.02
N SER A 191 -16.56 -4.84 2.95
CA SER A 191 -16.76 -3.48 3.46
C SER A 191 -17.89 -2.75 2.72
N ALA A 192 -17.96 -2.88 1.39
CA ALA A 192 -19.04 -2.29 0.60
C ALA A 192 -20.42 -2.89 0.97
N LEU A 193 -20.50 -4.21 1.18
CA LEU A 193 -21.72 -4.88 1.62
C LEU A 193 -22.16 -4.44 3.04
N VAL A 194 -21.19 -4.33 3.95
CA VAL A 194 -21.44 -3.85 5.32
C VAL A 194 -21.92 -2.40 5.30
N PHE A 195 -21.28 -1.55 4.51
CA PHE A 195 -21.70 -0.16 4.34
C PHE A 195 -23.12 -0.05 3.77
N ALA A 196 -23.43 -0.83 2.72
CA ALA A 196 -24.77 -0.87 2.14
C ALA A 196 -25.81 -1.33 3.16
N TRP A 197 -25.48 -2.34 3.96
CA TRP A 197 -26.35 -2.85 5.04
C TRP A 197 -26.58 -1.79 6.12
N GLN A 198 -25.54 -1.13 6.59
CA GLN A 198 -25.65 -0.05 7.58
C GLN A 198 -26.48 1.12 7.06
N SER A 199 -26.23 1.53 5.81
CA SER A 199 -26.99 2.60 5.16
C SER A 199 -28.47 2.26 5.02
N ALA A 200 -28.80 1.02 4.70
CA ALA A 200 -30.20 0.54 4.61
C ALA A 200 -30.92 0.57 5.97
N GLN A 201 -30.19 0.34 7.07
CA GLN A 201 -30.78 0.39 8.42
C GLN A 201 -30.98 1.81 8.96
N HIS A 202 -30.31 2.83 8.37
CA HIS A 202 -30.38 4.23 8.83
C HIS A 202 -31.43 5.06 8.09
N VAL A 203 -32.32 4.46 7.30
CA VAL A 203 -33.47 5.17 6.73
C VAL A 203 -34.42 5.54 7.87
N ARG A 204 -34.23 6.74 8.42
CA ARG A 204 -35.17 7.34 9.37
C ARG A 204 -36.20 8.14 8.58
N LEU A 205 -37.43 7.69 8.59
CA LEU A 205 -38.55 8.50 8.16
C LEU A 205 -38.76 9.59 9.21
N ASN A 206 -38.42 10.81 8.89
CA ASN A 206 -38.76 11.95 9.73
C ASN A 206 -40.17 12.41 9.37
N PRO A 207 -41.19 12.19 10.24
CA PRO A 207 -42.49 12.72 10.01
C PRO A 207 -42.46 14.25 10.16
N HIS A 208 -42.88 14.97 9.13
CA HIS A 208 -43.14 16.39 9.20
C HIS A 208 -44.63 16.60 9.18
N ASP A 209 -45.14 17.19 10.26
CA ASP A 209 -46.58 17.54 10.35
C ASP A 209 -46.76 18.88 9.63
N THR A 210 -47.51 18.88 8.55
CA THR A 210 -47.90 20.09 7.81
C THR A 210 -49.05 20.79 8.57
N GLU A 211 -49.22 22.09 8.45
CA GLU A 211 -50.27 22.92 9.10
C GLU A 211 -51.69 22.37 8.82
N ASP A 212 -51.90 21.61 7.78
CA ASP A 212 -53.18 20.94 7.44
C ASP A 212 -53.43 19.59 8.15
N GLY A 213 -52.57 19.19 9.09
CA GLY A 213 -52.73 17.93 9.82
C GLY A 213 -52.33 16.68 9.03
N THR A 214 -51.71 16.83 7.85
CA THR A 214 -51.24 15.72 7.03
C THR A 214 -49.79 15.40 7.40
N ARG A 215 -49.50 14.13 7.75
CA ARG A 215 -48.14 13.62 7.97
C ARG A 215 -47.49 13.29 6.67
N ILE A 216 -46.42 14.01 6.34
CA ILE A 216 -45.55 13.72 5.20
C ILE A 216 -44.28 13.03 5.72
N TYR A 217 -43.90 11.90 5.15
CA TYR A 217 -42.69 11.16 5.45
C TYR A 217 -41.64 11.50 4.35
N ASN A 218 -40.59 12.16 4.73
CA ASN A 218 -39.41 12.45 3.87
C ASN A 218 -38.23 11.62 4.30
#